data_5fa704ae22a136b570ad0c0cbe8b2cd6
#
_entry.id   5fa704ae22a136b570ad0c0cbe8b2cd6
#
_cell.length_a   1.000
_cell.length_b   1.000
_cell.length_c   1.000
_cell.angle_alpha   90.00
_cell.angle_beta   90.00
_cell.angle_gamma   90.00
#
_symmetry.space_group_name_H-M   'P 1'
#
loop_
_entity.id
_entity.type
_entity.pdbx_description
1 polymer ?
#
loop_
_entity_poly.entity_id
_entity_poly.type
_entity_poly.pdbx_seq_one_letter_code
_entity_poly.pdbx_strand_id
1 'polypeptide(L)'
;SLKEGKKMNTIWHPFTQHGLEEDIIKISYTRDEFLISSDGRKIIDGISSWWVNTLGHRNPKIMKAIEEEAKKTDQLIFAGFTHEPALKVAELLGEFLPEKLKYTFFSDSGSTSVEVALKMAVGYFYNKFGKDKSKIVAFEHSYHGDTFGGMSSGARSVFNKPYSHMLFDVIHIPYPEKGLE
;
A
#
# COMPACT_ATOMS: atom_id res chain seq x y z
N SER A 1 37.51 18.17 12.34
CA SER A 1 37.44 18.52 10.91
C SER A 1 36.42 17.65 10.24
N LEU A 2 35.28 18.23 9.85
CA LEU A 2 34.29 17.58 9.00
C LEU A 2 34.96 17.26 7.66
N LYS A 3 35.05 15.98 7.30
CA LYS A 3 35.55 15.57 5.97
C LYS A 3 34.71 16.24 4.90
N GLU A 4 35.31 17.17 4.18
CA GLU A 4 34.72 17.73 2.96
C GLU A 4 34.40 16.58 1.98
N GLY A 5 33.17 16.45 1.54
CA GLY A 5 32.82 15.70 0.32
C GLY A 5 31.68 14.71 0.35
N LYS A 6 31.18 14.23 1.46
CA LYS A 6 30.01 13.33 1.42
C LYS A 6 28.72 14.14 1.66
N LYS A 7 27.98 14.43 0.58
CA LYS A 7 26.66 15.06 0.67
C LYS A 7 25.78 14.16 1.54
N MET A 8 25.43 14.63 2.72
CA MET A 8 24.64 13.84 3.69
C MET A 8 23.30 13.49 3.07
N ASN A 9 23.01 12.20 2.94
CA ASN A 9 21.68 11.76 2.54
C ASN A 9 20.72 12.00 3.71
N THR A 10 19.78 12.93 3.53
CA THR A 10 18.82 13.34 4.56
C THR A 10 17.53 12.55 4.51
N ILE A 11 17.40 11.61 3.57
CA ILE A 11 16.22 10.74 3.45
C ILE A 11 16.45 9.52 4.34
N TRP A 12 15.49 9.23 5.22
CA TRP A 12 15.45 7.97 5.94
C TRP A 12 14.84 6.90 5.05
N HIS A 13 15.68 6.07 4.45
CA HIS A 13 15.23 5.01 3.56
C HIS A 13 14.65 3.84 4.36
N PRO A 14 13.48 3.30 3.98
CA PRO A 14 12.94 2.10 4.60
C PRO A 14 13.85 0.89 4.32
N PHE A 15 13.85 -0.08 5.25
CA PHE A 15 14.63 -1.32 5.17
C PHE A 15 16.13 -1.14 4.90
N THR A 16 16.68 0.02 5.25
CA THR A 16 18.07 0.38 5.01
C THR A 16 18.79 0.66 6.32
N GLN A 17 19.93 0.03 6.52
CA GLN A 17 20.77 0.21 7.71
C GLN A 17 21.73 1.39 7.52
N HIS A 18 21.25 2.60 7.72
CA HIS A 18 22.05 3.83 7.51
C HIS A 18 23.37 3.88 8.29
N GLY A 19 23.42 3.21 9.45
CA GLY A 19 24.64 3.12 10.26
C GLY A 19 25.73 2.22 9.67
N LEU A 20 25.40 1.37 8.71
CA LEU A 20 26.33 0.48 8.00
C LEU A 20 26.90 1.11 6.72
N GLU A 21 26.63 2.39 6.48
CA GLU A 21 27.09 3.13 5.30
C GLU A 21 26.73 2.45 3.96
N GLU A 22 25.55 1.82 3.89
CA GLU A 22 25.06 1.21 2.66
C GLU A 22 24.98 2.25 1.53
N ASP A 23 25.45 1.86 0.34
CA ASP A 23 25.42 2.72 -0.83
C ASP A 23 23.99 2.83 -1.37
N ILE A 24 23.41 4.03 -1.25
CA ILE A 24 22.11 4.33 -1.82
C ILE A 24 22.29 4.69 -3.30
N ILE A 25 21.72 3.87 -4.17
CA ILE A 25 21.81 4.06 -5.61
C ILE A 25 20.87 5.17 -6.05
N LYS A 26 21.42 6.26 -6.57
CA LYS A 26 20.63 7.35 -7.13
C LYS A 26 20.17 6.99 -8.53
N ILE A 27 18.85 6.94 -8.74
CA ILE A 27 18.23 6.70 -10.05
C ILE A 27 18.00 8.04 -10.76
N SER A 28 18.45 8.14 -12.01
CA SER A 28 18.26 9.32 -12.85
C SER A 28 17.01 9.24 -13.71
N TYR A 29 16.68 8.07 -14.22
CA TYR A 29 15.41 7.83 -14.91
C TYR A 29 15.05 6.33 -14.94
N THR A 30 13.82 6.04 -15.32
CA THR A 30 13.32 4.66 -15.43
C THR A 30 12.71 4.44 -16.82
N ARG A 31 12.74 3.20 -17.30
CA ARG A 31 12.12 2.84 -18.58
C ARG A 31 11.86 1.33 -18.64
N ASP A 32 10.66 0.96 -19.05
CA ASP A 32 10.23 -0.43 -19.18
C ASP A 32 10.53 -1.21 -17.87
N GLU A 33 11.36 -2.24 -17.89
CA GLU A 33 11.78 -3.00 -16.70
C GLU A 33 13.05 -2.44 -16.02
N PHE A 34 13.57 -1.30 -16.46
CA PHE A 34 14.88 -0.81 -16.04
C PHE A 34 14.83 0.45 -15.17
N LEU A 35 15.68 0.45 -14.15
CA LEU A 35 16.13 1.61 -13.41
C LEU A 35 17.52 2.01 -13.91
N ILE A 36 17.70 3.26 -14.28
CA ILE A 36 19.00 3.78 -14.76
C ILE A 36 19.57 4.70 -13.69
N SER A 37 20.70 4.29 -13.14
CA SER A 37 21.38 5.06 -12.10
C SER A 37 22.09 6.28 -12.66
N SER A 38 22.43 7.22 -11.77
CA SER A 38 23.14 8.45 -12.15
C SER A 38 24.57 8.21 -12.66
N ASP A 39 25.16 7.06 -12.36
CA ASP A 39 26.47 6.61 -12.84
C ASP A 39 26.36 5.71 -14.10
N GLY A 40 25.16 5.59 -14.68
CA GLY A 40 24.93 4.91 -15.96
C GLY A 40 24.65 3.40 -15.85
N ARG A 41 24.58 2.83 -14.66
CA ARG A 41 24.24 1.40 -14.49
C ARG A 41 22.78 1.16 -14.87
N LYS A 42 22.55 0.06 -15.59
CA LYS A 42 21.23 -0.43 -15.96
C LYS A 42 20.85 -1.58 -15.03
N ILE A 43 19.82 -1.38 -14.22
CA ILE A 43 19.37 -2.31 -13.17
C ILE A 43 17.97 -2.79 -13.54
N ILE A 44 17.73 -4.09 -13.52
CA ILE A 44 16.39 -4.65 -13.70
C ILE A 44 15.59 -4.50 -12.42
N ASP A 45 14.41 -3.88 -12.52
CA ASP A 45 13.45 -3.79 -11.42
C ASP A 45 12.60 -5.07 -11.36
N GLY A 46 13.19 -6.14 -10.83
CA GLY A 46 12.55 -7.46 -10.77
C GLY A 46 11.37 -7.57 -9.81
N ILE A 47 11.12 -6.53 -9.00
CA ILE A 47 9.97 -6.46 -8.10
C ILE A 47 8.96 -5.38 -8.48
N SER A 48 9.09 -4.82 -9.70
CA SER A 48 8.20 -3.78 -10.22
C SER A 48 7.97 -2.62 -9.25
N SER A 49 9.05 -2.13 -8.62
CA SER A 49 9.02 -1.09 -7.58
C SER A 49 7.96 -1.37 -6.51
N TRP A 50 8.04 -2.54 -5.90
CA TRP A 50 7.10 -3.04 -4.90
C TRP A 50 5.69 -3.30 -5.46
N TRP A 51 5.65 -3.96 -6.63
CA TRP A 51 4.45 -4.38 -7.39
C TRP A 51 3.57 -3.25 -7.96
N VAL A 52 4.08 -2.02 -8.01
CA VAL A 52 3.32 -0.87 -8.53
C VAL A 52 3.42 -0.76 -10.06
N ASN A 53 4.62 -1.02 -10.63
CA ASN A 53 4.90 -0.84 -12.06
C ASN A 53 4.70 -2.12 -12.88
N THR A 54 3.52 -2.73 -12.81
CA THR A 54 3.20 -4.00 -13.48
C THR A 54 3.18 -3.90 -15.01
N LEU A 55 3.05 -2.70 -15.57
CA LEU A 55 3.03 -2.44 -17.02
C LEU A 55 4.34 -1.81 -17.53
N GLY A 56 5.39 -1.85 -16.72
CA GLY A 56 6.66 -1.21 -17.00
C GLY A 56 6.71 0.27 -16.62
N HIS A 57 7.92 0.73 -16.33
CA HIS A 57 8.16 2.13 -15.99
C HIS A 57 7.88 3.05 -17.17
N ARG A 58 7.22 4.17 -16.88
CA ARG A 58 6.92 5.21 -17.86
C ARG A 58 6.15 4.69 -19.09
N ASN A 59 5.22 3.77 -18.87
CA ASN A 59 4.35 3.31 -19.94
C ASN A 59 3.73 4.53 -20.66
N PRO A 60 3.90 4.65 -21.99
CA PRO A 60 3.51 5.87 -22.72
C PRO A 60 2.03 6.22 -22.60
N LYS A 61 1.15 5.21 -22.56
CA LYS A 61 -0.29 5.43 -22.42
C LYS A 61 -0.65 5.99 -21.05
N ILE A 62 0.00 5.46 -19.99
CA ILE A 62 -0.22 5.92 -18.61
C ILE A 62 0.33 7.33 -18.46
N MET A 63 1.57 7.59 -18.94
CA MET A 63 2.18 8.93 -18.84
C MET A 63 1.33 9.97 -19.55
N LYS A 64 0.83 9.66 -20.75
CA LYS A 64 -0.05 10.56 -21.50
C LYS A 64 -1.36 10.84 -20.72
N ALA A 65 -1.99 9.81 -20.15
CA ALA A 65 -3.23 9.99 -19.40
C ALA A 65 -3.01 10.87 -18.15
N ILE A 66 -1.90 10.67 -17.42
CA ILE A 66 -1.52 11.51 -16.27
C ILE A 66 -1.30 12.97 -16.71
N GLU A 67 -0.56 13.19 -17.79
CA GLU A 67 -0.28 14.52 -18.31
C GLU A 67 -1.57 15.26 -18.74
N GLU A 68 -2.49 14.55 -19.39
CA GLU A 68 -3.76 15.11 -19.83
C GLU A 68 -4.67 15.44 -18.64
N GLU A 69 -4.73 14.59 -17.61
CA GLU A 69 -5.56 14.83 -16.45
C GLU A 69 -4.98 15.92 -15.53
N ALA A 70 -3.66 15.98 -15.38
CA ALA A 70 -2.98 17.03 -14.62
C ALA A 70 -3.23 18.45 -15.15
N LYS A 71 -3.62 18.60 -16.43
CA LYS A 71 -4.03 19.90 -17.01
C LYS A 71 -5.43 20.34 -16.57
N LYS A 72 -6.24 19.43 -16.00
CA LYS A 72 -7.63 19.71 -15.58
C LYS A 72 -7.75 19.78 -14.08
N THR A 73 -7.17 18.80 -13.36
CA THR A 73 -7.32 18.62 -11.94
C THR A 73 -6.04 18.07 -11.34
N ASP A 74 -5.59 18.64 -10.24
CA ASP A 74 -4.42 18.16 -9.48
C ASP A 74 -4.86 17.29 -8.28
N GLN A 75 -5.60 17.89 -7.34
CA GLN A 75 -6.05 17.23 -6.12
C GLN A 75 -7.45 17.70 -5.76
N LEU A 76 -8.31 16.75 -5.37
CA LEU A 76 -9.69 17.02 -4.98
C LEU A 76 -10.07 16.25 -3.73
N ILE A 77 -10.69 16.93 -2.76
CA ILE A 77 -11.30 16.27 -1.61
C ILE A 77 -12.59 15.54 -2.01
N PHE A 78 -12.74 14.26 -1.60
CA PHE A 78 -13.96 13.47 -1.88
C PHE A 78 -15.12 13.70 -0.90
N ALA A 79 -15.00 14.64 0.04
CA ALA A 79 -16.08 15.00 0.94
C ALA A 79 -17.13 15.85 0.20
N GLY A 80 -18.02 15.21 -0.53
CA GLY A 80 -19.08 15.84 -1.32
C GLY A 80 -18.67 16.19 -2.75
N PHE A 81 -17.45 15.86 -3.17
CA PHE A 81 -16.94 16.09 -4.53
C PHE A 81 -16.45 14.78 -5.15
N THR A 82 -16.37 14.74 -6.47
CA THR A 82 -15.81 13.63 -7.23
C THR A 82 -15.25 14.12 -8.57
N HIS A 83 -14.54 13.25 -9.29
CA HIS A 83 -14.02 13.52 -10.64
C HIS A 83 -14.12 12.26 -11.52
N GLU A 84 -14.07 12.46 -12.82
CA GLU A 84 -14.30 11.42 -13.82
C GLU A 84 -13.37 10.20 -13.69
N PRO A 85 -12.05 10.33 -13.48
CA PRO A 85 -11.17 9.17 -13.29
C PRO A 85 -11.57 8.27 -12.11
N ALA A 86 -12.01 8.83 -10.98
CA ALA A 86 -12.46 8.04 -9.84
C ALA A 86 -13.75 7.27 -10.13
N LEU A 87 -14.72 7.93 -10.79
CA LEU A 87 -15.97 7.29 -11.22
C LEU A 87 -15.68 6.12 -12.16
N LYS A 88 -14.79 6.33 -13.14
CA LYS A 88 -14.42 5.30 -14.12
C LYS A 88 -13.70 4.11 -13.47
N VAL A 89 -12.79 4.34 -12.53
CA VAL A 89 -12.15 3.25 -11.78
C VAL A 89 -13.16 2.47 -10.97
N ALA A 90 -14.08 3.14 -10.27
CA ALA A 90 -15.12 2.47 -9.48
C ALA A 90 -16.06 1.63 -10.37
N GLU A 91 -16.46 2.14 -11.54
CA GLU A 91 -17.26 1.43 -12.54
C GLU A 91 -16.54 0.16 -13.04
N LEU A 92 -15.29 0.30 -13.48
CA LEU A 92 -14.50 -0.83 -13.99
C LEU A 92 -14.25 -1.89 -12.92
N LEU A 93 -13.98 -1.50 -11.66
CA LEU A 93 -13.86 -2.46 -10.56
C LEU A 93 -15.18 -3.21 -10.33
N GLY A 94 -16.31 -2.53 -10.47
CA GLY A 94 -17.64 -3.14 -10.34
C GLY A 94 -17.92 -4.26 -11.34
N GLU A 95 -17.27 -4.23 -12.52
CA GLU A 95 -17.40 -5.30 -13.54
C GLU A 95 -16.76 -6.63 -13.08
N PHE A 96 -15.76 -6.58 -12.19
CA PHE A 96 -15.03 -7.75 -11.69
C PHE A 96 -15.49 -8.21 -10.31
N LEU A 97 -16.26 -7.39 -9.60
CA LEU A 97 -16.69 -7.66 -8.24
C LEU A 97 -18.10 -8.26 -8.19
N PRO A 98 -18.44 -9.03 -7.15
CA PRO A 98 -19.81 -9.47 -6.93
C PRO A 98 -20.77 -8.29 -6.88
N GLU A 99 -21.97 -8.44 -7.47
CA GLU A 99 -23.00 -7.38 -7.61
C GLU A 99 -23.33 -6.63 -6.31
N LYS A 100 -23.16 -7.28 -5.16
CA LYS A 100 -23.38 -6.68 -3.83
C LYS A 100 -22.29 -5.68 -3.41
N LEU A 101 -21.11 -5.72 -4.02
CA LEU A 101 -20.00 -4.82 -3.74
C LEU A 101 -20.02 -3.61 -4.68
N LYS A 102 -20.94 -2.68 -4.42
CA LYS A 102 -21.25 -1.55 -5.32
C LYS A 102 -20.42 -0.30 -5.07
N TYR A 103 -19.79 -0.18 -3.89
CA TYR A 103 -19.16 1.05 -3.47
C TYR A 103 -17.65 0.87 -3.33
N THR A 104 -16.90 1.78 -3.90
CA THR A 104 -15.45 1.85 -3.80
C THR A 104 -15.03 2.97 -2.87
N PHE A 105 -14.22 2.67 -1.88
CA PHE A 105 -13.58 3.66 -1.03
C PHE A 105 -12.10 3.74 -1.40
N PHE A 106 -11.63 4.93 -1.76
CA PHE A 106 -10.22 5.16 -2.09
C PHE A 106 -9.41 5.48 -0.83
N SER A 107 -8.24 4.89 -0.70
CA SER A 107 -7.26 5.19 0.34
C SER A 107 -5.83 5.17 -0.22
N ASP A 108 -4.84 5.57 0.59
CA ASP A 108 -3.50 5.86 0.12
C ASP A 108 -2.62 4.61 -0.07
N SER A 109 -3.00 3.49 0.53
CA SER A 109 -2.23 2.23 0.48
C SER A 109 -3.09 1.03 0.84
N GLY A 110 -2.59 -0.19 0.60
CA GLY A 110 -3.22 -1.41 1.08
C GLY A 110 -3.40 -1.44 2.60
N SER A 111 -2.39 -0.98 3.35
CA SER A 111 -2.45 -0.88 4.81
C SER A 111 -3.57 0.06 5.28
N THR A 112 -3.69 1.24 4.68
CA THR A 112 -4.78 2.19 5.03
C THR A 112 -6.13 1.69 4.56
N SER A 113 -6.22 0.93 3.47
CA SER A 113 -7.46 0.25 3.06
C SER A 113 -7.94 -0.74 4.11
N VAL A 114 -7.03 -1.53 4.69
CA VAL A 114 -7.34 -2.45 5.79
C VAL A 114 -7.81 -1.69 7.03
N GLU A 115 -7.12 -0.61 7.42
CA GLU A 115 -7.53 0.24 8.55
C GLU A 115 -8.96 0.77 8.38
N VAL A 116 -9.28 1.28 7.19
CA VAL A 116 -10.62 1.80 6.89
C VAL A 116 -11.65 0.68 6.91
N ALA A 117 -11.35 -0.50 6.33
CA ALA A 117 -12.25 -1.64 6.34
C ALA A 117 -12.57 -2.12 7.77
N LEU A 118 -11.54 -2.21 8.64
CA LEU A 118 -11.72 -2.54 10.06
C LEU A 118 -12.63 -1.52 10.76
N LYS A 119 -12.36 -0.23 10.56
CA LYS A 119 -13.19 0.85 11.14
C LYS A 119 -14.62 0.83 10.64
N MET A 120 -14.84 0.58 9.34
CA MET A 120 -16.19 0.47 8.77
C MET A 120 -16.94 -0.73 9.37
N ALA A 121 -16.28 -1.89 9.50
CA ALA A 121 -16.88 -3.07 10.09
C ALA A 121 -17.28 -2.83 11.56
N VAL A 122 -16.35 -2.35 12.37
CA VAL A 122 -16.61 -2.05 13.79
C VAL A 122 -17.71 -0.99 13.94
N GLY A 123 -17.62 0.10 13.15
CA GLY A 123 -18.61 1.17 13.17
C GLY A 123 -20.00 0.70 12.74
N TYR A 124 -20.11 -0.17 11.75
CA TYR A 124 -21.38 -0.77 11.33
C TYR A 124 -22.03 -1.55 12.47
N PHE A 125 -21.29 -2.43 13.13
CA PHE A 125 -21.83 -3.23 14.23
C PHE A 125 -22.20 -2.37 15.43
N TYR A 126 -21.39 -1.38 15.77
CA TYR A 126 -21.71 -0.42 16.82
C TYR A 126 -23.02 0.33 16.55
N ASN A 127 -23.16 0.91 15.36
CA ASN A 127 -24.35 1.66 14.99
C ASN A 127 -25.61 0.78 14.90
N LYS A 128 -25.47 -0.45 14.41
CA LYS A 128 -26.60 -1.35 14.23
C LYS A 128 -27.09 -2.00 15.53
N PHE A 129 -26.18 -2.33 16.45
CA PHE A 129 -26.50 -3.13 17.63
C PHE A 129 -26.29 -2.39 18.96
N GLY A 130 -25.78 -1.16 18.94
CA GLY A 130 -25.50 -0.35 20.12
C GLY A 130 -24.47 -0.97 21.08
N LYS A 131 -23.69 -1.92 20.62
CA LYS A 131 -22.72 -2.67 21.42
C LYS A 131 -21.44 -2.90 20.67
N ASP A 132 -20.36 -2.98 21.43
CA ASP A 132 -19.07 -3.44 20.94
C ASP A 132 -19.14 -4.92 20.52
N LYS A 133 -18.99 -5.17 19.22
CA LYS A 133 -18.82 -6.49 18.61
C LYS A 133 -17.52 -6.49 17.81
N SER A 134 -16.45 -6.09 18.44
CA SER A 134 -15.15 -5.83 17.81
C SER A 134 -14.18 -7.01 17.81
N LYS A 135 -14.68 -8.24 17.97
CA LYS A 135 -13.82 -9.41 17.76
C LYS A 135 -13.52 -9.55 16.26
N ILE A 136 -12.24 -9.41 15.94
CA ILE A 136 -11.73 -9.58 14.60
C ILE A 136 -11.18 -10.98 14.45
N VAL A 137 -11.48 -11.63 13.33
CA VAL A 137 -10.97 -12.95 12.96
C VAL A 137 -10.10 -12.79 11.72
N ALA A 138 -8.93 -13.39 11.72
CA ALA A 138 -8.00 -13.39 10.58
C ALA A 138 -7.40 -14.79 10.38
N PHE A 139 -6.86 -15.04 9.20
CA PHE A 139 -6.14 -16.28 8.92
C PHE A 139 -4.73 -16.26 9.53
N GLU A 140 -4.28 -17.43 9.98
CA GLU A 140 -2.85 -17.65 10.24
C GLU A 140 -2.03 -17.38 8.98
N HIS A 141 -0.79 -16.94 9.15
CA HIS A 141 0.15 -16.60 8.05
C HIS A 141 -0.30 -15.44 7.14
N SER A 142 -1.34 -14.70 7.51
CA SER A 142 -1.82 -13.56 6.73
C SER A 142 -0.95 -12.31 6.90
N TYR A 143 -0.90 -11.47 5.86
CA TYR A 143 -0.29 -10.13 5.90
C TYR A 143 -1.31 -9.09 5.45
N HIS A 144 -1.50 -8.05 6.25
CA HIS A 144 -2.50 -6.99 6.02
C HIS A 144 -1.91 -5.58 6.07
N GLY A 145 -0.59 -5.46 5.97
CA GLY A 145 0.14 -4.19 6.04
C GLY A 145 0.80 -3.94 7.38
N ASP A 146 1.56 -2.85 7.45
CA ASP A 146 2.43 -2.51 8.57
C ASP A 146 1.87 -1.39 9.47
N THR A 147 0.64 -0.94 9.26
CA THR A 147 -0.09 -0.10 10.22
C THR A 147 -0.53 -0.93 11.42
N PHE A 148 -0.86 -0.29 12.54
CA PHE A 148 -1.22 -1.02 13.76
C PHE A 148 -2.41 -1.97 13.60
N GLY A 149 -3.46 -1.56 12.88
CA GLY A 149 -4.58 -2.45 12.55
C GLY A 149 -4.19 -3.55 11.57
N GLY A 150 -3.38 -3.23 10.55
CA GLY A 150 -2.81 -4.20 9.62
C GLY A 150 -1.95 -5.24 10.35
N MET A 151 -1.00 -4.81 11.19
CA MET A 151 -0.17 -5.70 12.01
C MET A 151 -0.99 -6.50 13.03
N SER A 152 -2.02 -5.89 13.62
CA SER A 152 -2.89 -6.59 14.59
C SER A 152 -3.64 -7.74 13.95
N SER A 153 -4.21 -7.51 12.76
CA SER A 153 -4.97 -8.53 12.02
C SER A 153 -4.10 -9.50 11.22
N GLY A 154 -2.82 -9.18 11.00
CA GLY A 154 -1.85 -10.07 10.35
C GLY A 154 -1.24 -11.11 11.30
N ALA A 155 -0.46 -12.03 10.72
CA ALA A 155 0.32 -12.99 11.47
C ALA A 155 1.40 -12.30 12.33
N ARG A 156 1.65 -12.86 13.51
CA ARG A 156 2.77 -12.43 14.35
C ARG A 156 4.09 -12.92 13.74
N SER A 157 5.07 -12.00 13.64
CA SER A 157 6.35 -12.26 12.99
C SER A 157 7.48 -11.49 13.68
N VAL A 158 8.70 -11.72 13.23
CA VAL A 158 9.87 -10.96 13.70
C VAL A 158 9.75 -9.46 13.40
N PHE A 159 9.04 -9.09 12.33
CA PHE A 159 8.88 -7.69 11.91
C PHE A 159 7.94 -6.90 12.82
N ASN A 160 6.91 -7.52 13.38
CA ASN A 160 5.95 -6.84 14.26
C ASN A 160 6.18 -7.14 15.76
N LYS A 161 7.16 -7.99 16.10
CA LYS A 161 7.50 -8.35 17.48
C LYS A 161 7.77 -7.15 18.39
N PRO A 162 8.51 -6.10 17.97
CA PRO A 162 8.74 -4.91 18.82
C PRO A 162 7.46 -4.18 19.22
N TYR A 163 6.41 -4.29 18.42
CA TYR A 163 5.14 -3.56 18.58
C TYR A 163 4.04 -4.42 19.21
N SER A 164 4.32 -5.68 19.55
CA SER A 164 3.32 -6.65 19.97
C SER A 164 2.48 -6.20 21.18
N HIS A 165 3.04 -5.41 22.07
CA HIS A 165 2.35 -4.85 23.24
C HIS A 165 1.32 -3.75 22.91
N MET A 166 1.34 -3.22 21.69
CA MET A 166 0.44 -2.18 21.19
C MET A 166 -0.62 -2.71 20.23
N LEU A 167 -0.53 -3.99 19.84
CA LEU A 167 -1.45 -4.60 18.91
C LEU A 167 -2.68 -5.11 19.66
N PHE A 168 -3.87 -4.90 19.09
CA PHE A 168 -5.09 -5.43 19.65
C PHE A 168 -5.24 -6.93 19.38
N ASP A 169 -6.09 -7.60 20.18
CA ASP A 169 -6.32 -9.03 20.08
C ASP A 169 -7.15 -9.39 18.84
N VAL A 170 -6.69 -10.42 18.13
CA VAL A 170 -7.34 -10.99 16.95
C VAL A 170 -7.40 -12.50 17.11
N ILE A 171 -8.53 -13.10 16.76
CA ILE A 171 -8.69 -14.55 16.72
C ILE A 171 -8.11 -15.05 15.39
N HIS A 172 -7.03 -15.81 15.45
CA HIS A 172 -6.46 -16.43 14.26
C HIS A 172 -7.07 -17.82 14.05
N ILE A 173 -7.48 -18.08 12.82
CA ILE A 173 -7.98 -19.39 12.38
C ILE A 173 -7.03 -19.99 11.34
N PRO A 174 -6.94 -21.31 11.24
CA PRO A 174 -6.06 -21.96 10.28
C PRO A 174 -6.32 -21.53 8.85
N TYR A 175 -5.24 -21.34 8.09
CA TYR A 175 -5.33 -21.12 6.66
C TYR A 175 -5.75 -22.42 5.96
N PRO A 176 -6.70 -22.41 5.02
CA PRO A 176 -7.14 -23.60 4.30
C PRO A 176 -6.08 -24.08 3.32
N GLU A 177 -5.22 -25.01 3.75
CA GLU A 177 -4.11 -25.54 2.94
C GLU A 177 -4.56 -26.44 1.79
N LYS A 178 -5.73 -27.06 1.92
CA LYS A 178 -6.27 -28.07 0.96
C LYS A 178 -7.49 -27.60 0.17
N GLY A 179 -7.75 -26.31 0.10
CA GLY A 179 -8.96 -25.78 -0.53
C GLY A 179 -10.23 -25.97 0.33
N LEU A 180 -11.37 -25.89 -0.31
CA LEU A 180 -12.70 -26.04 0.35
C LEU A 180 -13.23 -27.49 0.25
N GLU A 181 -12.36 -28.49 0.28
CA GLU A 181 -12.79 -29.89 0.35
C GLU A 181 -13.20 -30.29 1.79
#